data_f6840d6b65ea75f4cc93b855702d72b5
#
_entry.id   f6840d6b65ea75f4cc93b855702d72b5
#
_cell.length_a   1.000
_cell.length_b   1.000
_cell.length_c   1.000
_cell.angle_alpha   90.00
_cell.angle_beta   90.00
_cell.angle_gamma   90.00
#
_symmetry.space_group_name_H-M   'P 1'
#
loop_
_entity.id
_entity.type
_entity.pdbx_description
1 polymer ?
#
loop_
_entity_poly.entity_id
_entity_poly.type
_entity_poly.pdbx_seq_one_letter_code
_entity_poly.pdbx_strand_id
1 'polypeptide(L)'
;SFKNDIEPFILELPEYKFPTLSALLKNTWNKSKGFLIRVVTVMFAMSVAIWLLSSFNFNGFTENMNDSFLAYLGKLIAPLFAPLGFGDWRASVSILTGLGAKEIVISTMEVLYGNLDKVLPTVFTGVTAYGFLVFSALYTPCIAALATMRKEYGNKMMFTSLIYQFVLAWIGAFIVRIIGGAIFSHSPASLTEFVIAGIILL
;
A
#
# COMPACT_ATOMS: atom_id res chain seq x y z
N SER A 1 62.20 -7.78 -21.49
CA SER A 1 61.78 -6.86 -22.57
C SER A 1 60.47 -7.38 -23.14
N PHE A 2 59.37 -7.00 -22.53
CA PHE A 2 58.04 -7.28 -23.10
C PHE A 2 57.79 -6.23 -24.17
N LYS A 3 57.83 -6.61 -25.42
CA LYS A 3 57.34 -5.82 -26.55
C LYS A 3 55.79 -5.80 -26.48
N ASN A 4 55.22 -4.61 -26.56
CA ASN A 4 53.81 -4.38 -26.69
C ASN A 4 53.28 -4.97 -28.01
N ASP A 5 52.84 -6.21 -27.98
CA ASP A 5 51.89 -6.71 -28.96
C ASP A 5 50.48 -6.33 -28.44
N ILE A 6 49.97 -5.22 -28.92
CA ILE A 6 48.58 -4.85 -28.78
C ILE A 6 47.85 -5.74 -29.77
N GLU A 7 47.32 -6.88 -29.27
CA GLU A 7 46.35 -7.64 -30.03
C GLU A 7 45.10 -6.80 -30.18
N PRO A 8 44.66 -6.50 -31.40
CA PRO A 8 43.42 -5.77 -31.59
C PRO A 8 42.26 -6.65 -31.09
N PHE A 9 41.70 -6.27 -29.94
CA PHE A 9 40.51 -6.93 -29.38
C PHE A 9 39.34 -6.56 -30.30
N ILE A 10 39.13 -7.36 -31.35
CA ILE A 10 37.96 -7.22 -32.23
C ILE A 10 36.78 -7.82 -31.47
N LEU A 11 35.98 -6.96 -30.84
CA LEU A 11 34.68 -7.34 -30.30
C LEU A 11 33.76 -7.46 -31.50
N GLU A 12 33.55 -8.68 -31.99
CA GLU A 12 32.50 -8.94 -32.96
C GLU A 12 31.16 -8.69 -32.27
N LEU A 13 30.44 -7.65 -32.73
CA LEU A 13 29.09 -7.39 -32.26
C LEU A 13 28.19 -8.57 -32.69
N PRO A 14 27.51 -9.23 -31.75
CA PRO A 14 26.63 -10.33 -32.10
C PRO A 14 25.53 -9.84 -33.06
N GLU A 15 25.29 -10.61 -34.12
CA GLU A 15 24.23 -10.32 -35.07
C GLU A 15 22.87 -10.19 -34.37
N TYR A 16 22.13 -9.13 -34.71
CA TYR A 16 20.78 -8.96 -34.23
C TYR A 16 19.87 -10.04 -34.84
N LYS A 17 19.56 -11.08 -34.04
CA LYS A 17 18.60 -12.11 -34.39
C LYS A 17 17.28 -11.84 -33.69
N PHE A 18 16.19 -11.85 -34.44
CA PHE A 18 14.85 -11.79 -33.82
C PHE A 18 14.67 -13.01 -32.89
N PRO A 19 14.24 -12.78 -31.64
CA PRO A 19 14.03 -13.89 -30.70
C PRO A 19 12.92 -14.81 -31.21
N THR A 20 13.14 -16.10 -31.17
CA THR A 20 12.09 -17.08 -31.49
C THR A 20 10.99 -16.99 -30.45
N LEU A 21 9.73 -17.13 -30.87
CA LEU A 21 8.56 -17.04 -29.99
C LEU A 21 8.65 -18.04 -28.85
N SER A 22 9.18 -19.24 -29.10
CA SER A 22 9.41 -20.28 -28.09
C SER A 22 10.42 -19.85 -27.01
N ALA A 23 11.54 -19.21 -27.40
CA ALA A 23 12.52 -18.69 -26.46
C ALA A 23 11.96 -17.55 -25.62
N LEU A 24 11.17 -16.66 -26.25
CA LEU A 24 10.49 -15.56 -25.59
C LEU A 24 9.52 -16.07 -24.52
N LEU A 25 8.62 -16.98 -24.88
CA LEU A 25 7.65 -17.59 -23.98
C LEU A 25 8.33 -18.32 -22.80
N LYS A 26 9.36 -19.12 -23.09
CA LYS A 26 10.10 -19.85 -22.06
C LYS A 26 10.81 -18.93 -21.07
N ASN A 27 11.46 -17.89 -21.55
CA ASN A 27 12.13 -16.90 -20.70
C ASN A 27 11.14 -16.08 -19.88
N THR A 28 10.04 -15.66 -20.48
CA THR A 28 8.96 -14.95 -19.79
C THR A 28 8.37 -15.83 -18.71
N TRP A 29 8.03 -17.08 -19.01
CA TRP A 29 7.49 -18.03 -18.04
C TRP A 29 8.44 -18.26 -16.86
N ASN A 30 9.72 -18.47 -17.12
CA ASN A 30 10.72 -18.71 -16.05
C ASN A 30 10.85 -17.49 -15.11
N LYS A 31 10.82 -16.28 -15.66
CA LYS A 31 10.85 -15.05 -14.85
C LYS A 31 9.52 -14.82 -14.10
N SER A 32 8.39 -15.03 -14.77
CA SER A 32 7.06 -14.84 -14.19
C SER A 32 6.76 -15.87 -13.09
N LYS A 33 7.17 -17.13 -13.25
CA LYS A 33 6.99 -18.18 -12.24
C LYS A 33 7.62 -17.79 -10.90
N GLY A 34 8.85 -17.27 -10.91
CA GLY A 34 9.54 -16.85 -9.69
C GLY A 34 8.83 -15.67 -8.99
N PHE A 35 8.28 -14.73 -9.77
CA PHE A 35 7.49 -13.64 -9.27
C PHE A 35 6.17 -14.14 -8.67
N LEU A 36 5.41 -14.98 -9.40
CA LEU A 36 4.14 -15.53 -8.94
C LEU A 36 4.27 -16.30 -7.62
N ILE A 37 5.27 -17.19 -7.50
CA ILE A 37 5.49 -17.95 -6.26
C ILE A 37 5.73 -16.99 -5.10
N ARG A 38 6.54 -15.95 -5.30
CA ARG A 38 6.83 -14.95 -4.25
C ARG A 38 5.58 -14.20 -3.83
N VAL A 39 4.79 -13.72 -4.80
CA VAL A 39 3.54 -12.98 -4.53
C VAL A 39 2.55 -13.86 -3.77
N VAL A 40 2.29 -15.08 -4.26
CA VAL A 40 1.34 -16.01 -3.61
C VAL A 40 1.79 -16.35 -2.18
N THR A 41 3.08 -16.62 -1.98
CA THR A 41 3.62 -16.94 -0.64
C THR A 41 3.45 -15.76 0.33
N VAL A 42 3.77 -14.54 -0.11
CA VAL A 42 3.64 -13.33 0.71
C VAL A 42 2.17 -13.05 1.01
N MET A 43 1.27 -13.14 0.01
CA MET A 43 -0.16 -12.94 0.21
C MET A 43 -0.75 -13.97 1.19
N PHE A 44 -0.39 -15.24 1.06
CA PHE A 44 -0.83 -16.29 1.98
C PHE A 44 -0.34 -16.02 3.40
N ALA A 45 0.94 -15.71 3.58
CA ALA A 45 1.50 -15.40 4.90
C ALA A 45 0.81 -14.18 5.54
N MET A 46 0.55 -13.13 4.76
CA MET A 46 -0.17 -11.93 5.23
C MET A 46 -1.62 -12.24 5.58
N SER A 47 -2.32 -13.05 4.79
CA SER A 47 -3.70 -13.45 5.09
C SER A 47 -3.79 -14.21 6.41
N VAL A 48 -2.85 -15.14 6.65
CA VAL A 48 -2.76 -15.87 7.92
C VAL A 48 -2.45 -14.92 9.08
N ALA A 49 -1.51 -13.98 8.90
CA ALA A 49 -1.18 -13.00 9.93
C ALA A 49 -2.38 -12.10 10.29
N ILE A 50 -3.09 -11.59 9.28
CA ILE A 50 -4.30 -10.77 9.47
C ILE A 50 -5.38 -11.58 10.18
N TRP A 51 -5.59 -12.82 9.77
CA TRP A 51 -6.56 -13.71 10.41
C TRP A 51 -6.22 -13.95 11.89
N LEU A 52 -4.96 -14.21 12.21
CA LEU A 52 -4.50 -14.34 13.59
C LEU A 52 -4.76 -13.05 14.39
N LEU A 53 -4.38 -11.88 13.86
CA LEU A 53 -4.58 -10.61 14.55
C LEU A 53 -6.07 -10.26 14.71
N SER A 54 -6.93 -10.70 13.80
CA SER A 54 -8.37 -10.46 13.88
C SER A 54 -9.09 -11.42 14.83
N SER A 55 -8.56 -12.64 15.00
CA SER A 55 -9.18 -13.69 15.80
C SER A 55 -8.70 -13.75 17.25
N PHE A 56 -7.56 -13.12 17.57
CA PHE A 56 -6.98 -13.17 18.90
C PHE A 56 -7.04 -11.82 19.61
N ASN A 57 -7.24 -11.90 20.95
CA ASN A 57 -7.18 -10.80 21.89
C ASN A 57 -6.26 -11.19 23.07
N PHE A 58 -5.95 -10.26 23.97
CA PHE A 58 -5.21 -10.53 25.23
C PHE A 58 -5.84 -11.62 26.10
N ASN A 59 -7.14 -11.86 25.97
CA ASN A 59 -7.90 -12.87 26.71
C ASN A 59 -8.09 -14.20 25.95
N GLY A 60 -7.52 -14.37 24.75
CA GLY A 60 -7.64 -15.56 23.92
C GLY A 60 -8.39 -15.34 22.61
N PHE A 61 -9.09 -16.36 22.15
CA PHE A 61 -9.88 -16.29 20.91
C PHE A 61 -11.12 -15.41 21.12
N THR A 62 -11.33 -14.44 20.21
CA THR A 62 -12.49 -13.53 20.28
C THR A 62 -13.31 -13.61 18.98
N GLU A 63 -14.64 -13.65 19.16
CA GLU A 63 -15.58 -13.52 18.04
C GLU A 63 -15.88 -12.04 17.72
N ASN A 64 -15.63 -11.14 18.69
CA ASN A 64 -15.86 -9.72 18.54
C ASN A 64 -14.67 -9.03 17.91
N MET A 65 -14.76 -8.64 16.66
CA MET A 65 -13.72 -7.99 15.90
C MET A 65 -13.27 -6.64 16.49
N ASN A 66 -14.15 -5.97 17.27
CA ASN A 66 -13.85 -4.69 17.93
C ASN A 66 -12.80 -4.79 19.05
N ASP A 67 -12.62 -5.99 19.61
CA ASP A 67 -11.71 -6.28 20.73
C ASP A 67 -10.46 -7.05 20.28
N SER A 68 -10.29 -7.23 18.97
CA SER A 68 -9.14 -7.91 18.41
C SER A 68 -7.87 -7.05 18.44
N PHE A 69 -6.70 -7.68 18.38
CA PHE A 69 -5.43 -6.97 18.21
C PHE A 69 -5.43 -6.04 17.00
N LEU A 70 -6.10 -6.47 15.93
CA LEU A 70 -6.23 -5.68 14.72
C LEU A 70 -7.01 -4.38 14.97
N ALA A 71 -8.08 -4.42 15.77
CA ALA A 71 -8.83 -3.23 16.16
C ALA A 71 -8.02 -2.28 17.04
N TYR A 72 -7.18 -2.79 17.95
CA TYR A 72 -6.28 -1.95 18.74
C TYR A 72 -5.26 -1.22 17.87
N LEU A 73 -4.65 -1.92 16.90
CA LEU A 73 -3.76 -1.30 15.92
C LEU A 73 -4.48 -0.25 15.09
N GLY A 74 -5.69 -0.55 14.63
CA GLY A 74 -6.52 0.40 13.89
C GLY A 74 -6.83 1.66 14.68
N LYS A 75 -7.23 1.53 15.95
CA LYS A 75 -7.49 2.65 16.87
C LYS A 75 -6.25 3.49 17.14
N LEU A 76 -5.07 2.87 17.21
CA LEU A 76 -3.80 3.58 17.39
C LEU A 76 -3.43 4.42 16.16
N ILE A 77 -3.72 3.93 14.96
CA ILE A 77 -3.38 4.58 13.69
C ILE A 77 -4.49 5.55 13.22
N ALA A 78 -5.73 5.33 13.65
CA ALA A 78 -6.89 6.15 13.27
C ALA A 78 -6.68 7.67 13.41
N PRO A 79 -6.03 8.20 14.47
CA PRO A 79 -5.78 9.64 14.61
C PRO A 79 -4.96 10.22 13.45
N LEU A 80 -4.07 9.43 12.84
CA LEU A 80 -3.27 9.87 11.70
C LEU A 80 -4.12 10.15 10.46
N PHE A 81 -5.25 9.45 10.32
CA PHE A 81 -6.20 9.58 9.22
C PHE A 81 -7.39 10.50 9.53
N ALA A 82 -7.54 10.93 10.79
CA ALA A 82 -8.59 11.86 11.18
C ALA A 82 -8.58 13.17 10.35
N PRO A 83 -7.41 13.81 10.09
CA PRO A 83 -7.36 15.02 9.26
C PRO A 83 -7.80 14.79 7.81
N LEU A 84 -7.77 13.54 7.32
CA LEU A 84 -8.21 13.20 5.97
C LEU A 84 -9.72 12.91 5.88
N GLY A 85 -10.41 12.81 7.04
CA GLY A 85 -11.84 12.56 7.10
C GLY A 85 -12.25 11.09 7.12
N PHE A 86 -11.31 10.17 7.21
CA PHE A 86 -11.54 8.74 7.39
C PHE A 86 -10.76 8.18 8.60
N GLY A 87 -10.83 8.90 9.72
CA GLY A 87 -10.23 8.50 11.01
C GLY A 87 -10.96 7.38 11.74
N ASP A 88 -11.79 6.61 11.06
CA ASP A 88 -12.39 5.40 11.63
C ASP A 88 -11.34 4.28 11.69
N TRP A 89 -11.29 3.56 12.82
CA TRP A 89 -10.35 2.46 13.01
C TRP A 89 -10.53 1.36 11.95
N ARG A 90 -11.74 1.12 11.44
CA ARG A 90 -12.04 0.13 10.40
C ARG A 90 -11.40 0.53 9.06
N ALA A 91 -11.50 1.80 8.70
CA ALA A 91 -10.83 2.34 7.51
C ALA A 91 -9.31 2.24 7.64
N SER A 92 -8.76 2.55 8.84
CA SER A 92 -7.32 2.45 9.12
C SER A 92 -6.81 1.02 9.04
N VAL A 93 -7.58 0.05 9.56
CA VAL A 93 -7.28 -1.39 9.43
C VAL A 93 -7.31 -1.82 7.97
N SER A 94 -8.31 -1.37 7.19
CA SER A 94 -8.39 -1.71 5.77
C SER A 94 -7.19 -1.20 4.98
N ILE A 95 -6.69 0.00 5.29
CA ILE A 95 -5.44 0.52 4.72
C ILE A 95 -4.24 -0.34 5.12
N LEU A 96 -4.16 -0.74 6.39
CA LEU A 96 -3.07 -1.58 6.90
C LEU A 96 -3.05 -2.96 6.23
N THR A 97 -4.22 -3.59 6.04
CA THR A 97 -4.33 -4.87 5.33
C THR A 97 -3.96 -4.74 3.85
N GLY A 98 -4.25 -3.59 3.25
CA GLY A 98 -3.86 -3.26 1.88
C GLY A 98 -2.36 -3.17 1.63
N LEU A 99 -1.52 -3.11 2.68
CA LEU A 99 -0.07 -3.28 2.55
C LEU A 99 0.30 -4.69 2.04
N GLY A 100 -0.51 -5.69 2.39
CA GLY A 100 -0.33 -7.05 1.86
C GLY A 100 -0.70 -7.13 0.38
N ALA A 101 -1.91 -6.72 0.07
CA ALA A 101 -2.43 -6.63 -1.29
C ALA A 101 -3.54 -5.56 -1.34
N LYS A 102 -3.43 -4.63 -2.26
CA LYS A 102 -4.39 -3.49 -2.37
C LYS A 102 -5.83 -3.96 -2.64
N GLU A 103 -5.98 -5.08 -3.30
CA GLU A 103 -7.27 -5.70 -3.60
C GLU A 103 -8.03 -6.13 -2.33
N ILE A 104 -7.32 -6.42 -1.26
CA ILE A 104 -7.91 -6.87 0.02
C ILE A 104 -8.54 -5.69 0.79
N VAL A 105 -8.19 -4.44 0.50
CA VAL A 105 -8.74 -3.25 1.18
C VAL A 105 -10.28 -3.27 1.17
N ILE A 106 -10.88 -3.45 0.00
CA ILE A 106 -12.34 -3.45 -0.17
C ILE A 106 -12.96 -4.65 0.54
N SER A 107 -12.39 -5.85 0.37
CA SER A 107 -12.89 -7.05 1.05
C SER A 107 -12.79 -6.93 2.56
N THR A 108 -11.72 -6.32 3.08
CA THR A 108 -11.59 -6.06 4.52
C THR A 108 -12.63 -5.05 4.99
N MET A 109 -12.88 -3.99 4.22
CA MET A 109 -13.96 -3.05 4.53
C MET A 109 -15.32 -3.76 4.57
N GLU A 110 -15.61 -4.63 3.63
CA GLU A 110 -16.85 -5.39 3.60
C GLU A 110 -17.02 -6.27 4.85
N VAL A 111 -15.95 -6.94 5.28
CA VAL A 111 -15.96 -7.75 6.51
C VAL A 111 -16.14 -6.88 7.75
N LEU A 112 -15.46 -5.72 7.84
CA LEU A 112 -15.47 -4.86 9.02
C LEU A 112 -16.75 -4.03 9.16
N TYR A 113 -17.32 -3.57 8.05
CA TYR A 113 -18.55 -2.76 8.03
C TYR A 113 -19.82 -3.58 7.81
N GLY A 114 -19.67 -4.82 7.36
CA GLY A 114 -20.80 -5.68 6.98
C GLY A 114 -21.38 -5.26 5.63
N ASN A 115 -22.61 -4.78 5.61
CA ASN A 115 -23.27 -4.38 4.36
C ASN A 115 -22.73 -3.02 3.88
N LEU A 116 -21.72 -3.06 3.01
CA LEU A 116 -20.96 -1.87 2.55
C LEU A 116 -21.88 -0.83 1.89
N ASP A 117 -22.81 -1.27 1.06
CA ASP A 117 -23.72 -0.39 0.31
C ASP A 117 -24.59 0.49 1.25
N LYS A 118 -24.95 -0.02 2.41
CA LYS A 118 -25.79 0.70 3.39
C LYS A 118 -24.97 1.56 4.35
N VAL A 119 -23.80 1.08 4.74
CA VAL A 119 -22.98 1.73 5.78
C VAL A 119 -22.03 2.76 5.19
N LEU A 120 -21.53 2.56 3.97
CA LEU A 120 -20.60 3.47 3.32
C LEU A 120 -21.11 4.92 3.27
N PRO A 121 -22.36 5.19 2.86
CA PRO A 121 -22.88 6.57 2.81
C PRO A 121 -23.04 7.23 4.18
N THR A 122 -23.08 6.45 5.28
CA THR A 122 -23.20 6.98 6.64
C THR A 122 -21.87 7.31 7.27
N VAL A 123 -20.79 6.62 6.86
CA VAL A 123 -19.43 6.79 7.40
C VAL A 123 -18.58 7.70 6.51
N PHE A 124 -18.76 7.62 5.20
CA PHE A 124 -18.01 8.40 4.23
C PHE A 124 -18.93 9.38 3.51
N THR A 125 -18.52 10.64 3.44
CA THR A 125 -19.07 11.56 2.45
C THR A 125 -18.44 11.28 1.08
N GLY A 126 -19.05 11.73 0.00
CA GLY A 126 -18.49 11.54 -1.36
C GLY A 126 -17.03 12.02 -1.47
N VAL A 127 -16.72 13.16 -0.80
CA VAL A 127 -15.36 13.73 -0.78
C VAL A 127 -14.38 12.86 0.00
N THR A 128 -14.77 12.38 1.18
CA THR A 128 -13.90 11.53 2.01
C THR A 128 -13.71 10.15 1.40
N ALA A 129 -14.72 9.60 0.74
CA ALA A 129 -14.60 8.35 -0.02
C ALA A 129 -13.61 8.50 -1.19
N TYR A 130 -13.70 9.61 -1.93
CA TYR A 130 -12.73 9.89 -3.00
C TYR A 130 -11.32 10.11 -2.45
N GLY A 131 -11.18 10.83 -1.32
CA GLY A 131 -9.90 10.98 -0.62
C GLY A 131 -9.30 9.64 -0.19
N PHE A 132 -10.12 8.73 0.32
CA PHE A 132 -9.70 7.37 0.67
C PHE A 132 -9.22 6.58 -0.55
N LEU A 133 -9.91 6.69 -1.68
CA LEU A 133 -9.48 6.05 -2.94
C LEU A 133 -8.15 6.61 -3.44
N VAL A 134 -7.99 7.95 -3.42
CA VAL A 134 -6.73 8.60 -3.82
C VAL A 134 -5.59 8.18 -2.89
N PHE A 135 -5.84 8.14 -1.58
CA PHE A 135 -4.86 7.63 -0.62
C PHE A 135 -4.48 6.19 -0.93
N SER A 136 -5.48 5.30 -1.10
CA SER A 136 -5.27 3.87 -1.41
C SER A 136 -4.54 3.64 -2.74
N ALA A 137 -4.70 4.52 -3.70
CA ALA A 137 -3.98 4.45 -4.98
C ALA A 137 -2.50 4.85 -4.84
N LEU A 138 -2.23 5.92 -4.09
CA LEU A 138 -0.90 6.55 -4.00
C LEU A 138 -0.02 5.99 -2.89
N TYR A 139 -0.62 5.45 -1.81
CA TYR A 139 0.18 4.97 -0.69
C TYR A 139 1.02 3.75 -1.08
N THR A 140 1.89 3.37 -0.18
CA THR A 140 2.95 2.36 -0.27
C THR A 140 2.64 1.19 -1.22
N PRO A 141 3.63 0.74 -2.01
CA PRO A 141 3.53 -0.49 -2.79
C PRO A 141 3.37 -1.70 -1.86
N CYS A 142 2.84 -2.79 -2.37
CA CYS A 142 2.67 -4.03 -1.61
C CYS A 142 4.01 -4.55 -1.05
N ILE A 143 3.93 -5.35 0.01
CA ILE A 143 5.12 -5.93 0.68
C ILE A 143 6.03 -6.69 -0.32
N ALA A 144 5.46 -7.33 -1.34
CA ALA A 144 6.23 -8.00 -2.37
C ALA A 144 7.10 -7.02 -3.18
N ALA A 145 6.57 -5.84 -3.50
CA ALA A 145 7.34 -4.78 -4.17
C ALA A 145 8.43 -4.21 -3.24
N LEU A 146 8.11 -3.98 -1.97
CA LEU A 146 9.10 -3.55 -0.96
C LEU A 146 10.23 -4.57 -0.80
N ALA A 147 9.92 -5.86 -0.76
CA ALA A 147 10.93 -6.92 -0.70
C ALA A 147 11.84 -6.92 -1.95
N THR A 148 11.30 -6.63 -3.11
CA THR A 148 12.07 -6.50 -4.36
C THR A 148 12.94 -5.24 -4.33
N MET A 149 12.39 -4.10 -3.93
CA MET A 149 13.16 -2.84 -3.78
C MET A 149 14.30 -2.99 -2.78
N ARG A 150 14.05 -3.68 -1.67
CA ARG A 150 15.10 -3.98 -0.68
C ARG A 150 16.25 -4.78 -1.29
N LYS A 151 15.92 -5.76 -2.13
CA LYS A 151 16.92 -6.63 -2.76
C LYS A 151 17.75 -5.88 -3.82
N GLU A 152 17.11 -5.02 -4.61
CA GLU A 152 17.75 -4.34 -5.75
C GLU A 152 18.48 -3.05 -5.32
N TYR A 153 17.87 -2.26 -4.42
CA TYR A 153 18.34 -0.92 -4.06
C TYR A 153 18.81 -0.78 -2.60
N GLY A 154 18.64 -1.84 -1.81
CA GLY A 154 19.01 -1.85 -0.39
C GLY A 154 17.98 -1.21 0.53
N ASN A 155 18.22 -1.38 1.85
CA ASN A 155 17.27 -0.98 2.90
C ASN A 155 17.01 0.54 2.92
N LYS A 156 18.05 1.36 2.73
CA LYS A 156 17.95 2.82 2.80
C LYS A 156 16.99 3.37 1.75
N MET A 157 17.14 2.95 0.50
CA MET A 157 16.27 3.37 -0.60
C MET A 157 14.85 2.86 -0.44
N MET A 158 14.67 1.63 0.04
CA MET A 158 13.35 1.06 0.33
C MET A 158 12.60 1.93 1.35
N PHE A 159 13.22 2.25 2.50
CA PHE A 159 12.59 3.08 3.53
C PHE A 159 12.33 4.50 3.06
N THR A 160 13.26 5.11 2.33
CA THR A 160 13.06 6.45 1.75
C THR A 160 11.86 6.46 0.81
N SER A 161 11.75 5.48 -0.08
CA SER A 161 10.62 5.36 -1.01
C SER A 161 9.29 5.15 -0.28
N LEU A 162 9.30 4.33 0.77
CA LEU A 162 8.12 4.06 1.59
C LEU A 162 7.59 5.34 2.25
N ILE A 163 8.48 6.08 2.93
CA ILE A 163 8.12 7.35 3.59
C ILE A 163 7.65 8.37 2.56
N TYR A 164 8.38 8.51 1.45
CA TYR A 164 8.02 9.45 0.39
C TYR A 164 6.64 9.18 -0.18
N GLN A 165 6.31 7.92 -0.50
CA GLN A 165 5.01 7.55 -1.05
C GLN A 165 3.89 7.74 -0.04
N PHE A 166 4.13 7.41 1.23
CA PHE A 166 3.15 7.62 2.30
C PHE A 166 2.83 9.11 2.47
N VAL A 167 3.85 9.96 2.54
CA VAL A 167 3.67 11.42 2.65
C VAL A 167 2.95 11.98 1.43
N LEU A 168 3.33 11.54 0.23
CA LEU A 168 2.68 11.96 -1.02
C LEU A 168 1.19 11.57 -1.04
N ALA A 169 0.87 10.35 -0.63
CA ALA A 169 -0.51 9.87 -0.55
C ALA A 169 -1.32 10.67 0.48
N TRP A 170 -0.70 10.97 1.63
CA TRP A 170 -1.34 11.74 2.69
C TRP A 170 -1.64 13.17 2.23
N ILE A 171 -0.67 13.84 1.61
CA ILE A 171 -0.85 15.19 1.05
C ILE A 171 -1.91 15.16 -0.06
N GLY A 172 -1.88 14.18 -0.96
CA GLY A 172 -2.85 14.03 -2.04
C GLY A 172 -4.28 13.88 -1.54
N ALA A 173 -4.50 13.00 -0.56
CA ALA A 173 -5.81 12.82 0.04
C ALA A 173 -6.29 14.06 0.83
N PHE A 174 -5.38 14.76 1.49
CA PHE A 174 -5.66 16.00 2.21
C PHE A 174 -6.08 17.14 1.26
N ILE A 175 -5.37 17.28 0.13
CA ILE A 175 -5.74 18.24 -0.93
C ILE A 175 -7.14 17.94 -1.48
N VAL A 176 -7.43 16.66 -1.75
CA VAL A 176 -8.77 16.24 -2.21
C VAL A 176 -9.84 16.62 -1.20
N ARG A 177 -9.59 16.43 0.10
CA ARG A 177 -10.53 16.82 1.14
C ARG A 177 -10.77 18.31 1.17
N ILE A 178 -9.71 19.15 1.09
CA ILE A 178 -9.84 20.60 1.11
C ILE A 178 -10.63 21.09 -0.12
N ILE A 179 -10.19 20.68 -1.32
CA ILE A 179 -10.82 21.11 -2.58
C ILE A 179 -12.25 20.57 -2.67
N GLY A 180 -12.45 19.29 -2.37
CA GLY A 180 -13.77 18.68 -2.37
C GLY A 180 -14.69 19.27 -1.32
N GLY A 181 -14.18 19.56 -0.12
CA GLY A 181 -14.91 20.28 0.93
C GLY A 181 -15.33 21.69 0.51
N ALA A 182 -14.46 22.42 -0.17
CA ALA A 182 -14.76 23.74 -0.69
C ALA A 182 -15.82 23.74 -1.81
N ILE A 183 -15.85 22.68 -2.64
CA ILE A 183 -16.75 22.59 -3.80
C ILE A 183 -18.11 21.97 -3.43
N PHE A 184 -18.10 20.90 -2.62
CA PHE A 184 -19.28 20.04 -2.39
C PHE A 184 -19.90 20.17 -1.00
N SER A 185 -19.21 20.75 -0.02
CA SER A 185 -19.76 20.97 1.31
C SER A 185 -19.61 22.41 1.73
N HIS A 186 -20.71 23.00 2.25
CA HIS A 186 -20.71 24.34 2.88
C HIS A 186 -19.97 24.40 4.23
N SER A 187 -19.26 23.34 4.60
CA SER A 187 -18.46 23.29 5.83
C SER A 187 -16.98 23.28 5.48
N PRO A 188 -16.27 24.42 5.60
CA PRO A 188 -14.83 24.47 5.41
C PRO A 188 -14.15 23.62 6.48
N ALA A 189 -13.05 22.97 6.10
CA ALA A 189 -12.19 22.28 7.04
C ALA A 189 -11.82 23.21 8.19
N SER A 190 -12.02 22.77 9.44
CA SER A 190 -11.80 23.63 10.60
C SER A 190 -10.31 23.95 10.74
N LEU A 191 -9.99 25.17 11.24
CA LEU A 191 -8.60 25.59 11.50
C LEU A 191 -7.84 24.58 12.38
N THR A 192 -8.55 23.86 13.27
CA THR A 192 -7.99 22.81 14.10
C THR A 192 -7.44 21.66 13.30
N GLU A 193 -8.04 21.32 12.16
CA GLU A 193 -7.55 20.24 11.28
C GLU A 193 -6.27 20.64 10.56
N PHE A 194 -6.12 21.92 10.18
CA PHE A 194 -4.87 22.44 9.63
C PHE A 194 -3.72 22.40 10.64
N VAL A 195 -4.02 22.76 11.91
CA VAL A 195 -3.02 22.71 12.99
C VAL A 195 -2.58 21.29 13.28
N ILE A 196 -3.52 20.34 13.37
CA ILE A 196 -3.21 18.92 13.58
C ILE A 196 -2.41 18.36 12.40
N ALA A 197 -2.79 18.71 11.17
CA ALA A 197 -2.04 18.31 9.98
C ALA A 197 -0.61 18.88 9.99
N GLY A 198 -0.43 20.12 10.39
CA GLY A 198 0.89 20.75 10.54
C GLY A 198 1.76 20.11 11.60
N ILE A 199 1.18 19.68 12.73
CA ILE A 199 1.90 18.99 13.82
C ILE A 199 2.32 17.57 13.41
N ILE A 200 1.53 16.87 12.59
CA ILE A 200 1.83 15.51 12.13
C ILE A 200 2.92 15.50 11.03
N LEU A 201 3.05 16.61 10.28
CA LEU A 201 4.04 16.73 9.20
C LEU A 201 5.40 17.28 9.69
N LEU A 202 5.52 17.80 10.92
CA LEU A 202 6.75 18.22 11.59
C LEU A 202 7.34 17.07 12.40
#